data_6935597725e53276b2205d65835a9e70
#
_entry.id   6935597725e53276b2205d65835a9e70
#
_cell.length_a   1.000
_cell.length_b   1.000
_cell.length_c   1.000
_cell.angle_alpha   90.00
_cell.angle_beta   90.00
_cell.angle_gamma   90.00
#
_symmetry.space_group_name_H-M   'P 1'
#
loop_
_entity.id
_entity.type
_entity.pdbx_description
1 polymer ?
#
loop_
_entity_poly.entity_id
_entity_poly.type
_entity_poly.pdbx_seq_one_letter_code
_entity_poly.pdbx_strand_id
1 'polypeptide(L)'
;MKFILDFRKKYSGEFSLITTFFIVFLLMAFLSPSKFLSSYNLQTMAFQMPEFGLMSLAMMIAVLTGGINLSITMSASLSSIIASFILSSQFTQSNPIIGIILGIITILISSILLGAFNGFFIAYIGVAPMLVTLGTKTLYEGIGLNFTKGGSISGFPLQYMQIGNGSLFGMPVSLLVYILVIILCYFLFERSAWGTKVYMIGSNEIASKFSGIDTKRVLMGVYIYSSLLTGIASIFITSRYNSAKTDYGSSYLMQAVTAVVLGGTSISGGNGKVIGTVIAVCIIQVISTGLNIMQVNRYIINIITGGILILVLALRYITNSMEDKRKIKERLLNIKN
;
A
#
# COMPACT_ATOMS: atom_id res chain seq x y z
N MET A 1 35.44 -11.79 5.04
CA MET A 1 34.46 -12.86 5.29
C MET A 1 33.50 -12.56 6.47
N LYS A 2 33.98 -12.11 7.65
CA LYS A 2 33.11 -11.64 8.77
C LYS A 2 32.15 -10.53 8.36
N PHE A 3 32.61 -9.48 7.65
CA PHE A 3 31.77 -8.35 7.21
C PHE A 3 30.59 -8.80 6.31
N ILE A 4 30.81 -9.76 5.42
CA ILE A 4 29.76 -10.32 4.55
C ILE A 4 28.76 -11.16 5.36
N LEU A 5 29.22 -11.88 6.38
CA LEU A 5 28.38 -12.68 7.28
C LEU A 5 27.53 -11.79 8.19
N ASP A 6 28.09 -10.70 8.71
CA ASP A 6 27.38 -9.73 9.54
C ASP A 6 26.37 -8.92 8.72
N PHE A 7 26.74 -8.54 7.49
CA PHE A 7 25.81 -7.89 6.54
C PHE A 7 24.65 -8.82 6.17
N ARG A 8 24.95 -10.10 5.90
CA ARG A 8 23.92 -11.11 5.60
C ARG A 8 23.00 -11.41 6.80
N LYS A 9 23.51 -11.36 8.04
CA LYS A 9 22.69 -11.48 9.26
C LYS A 9 21.78 -10.26 9.47
N LYS A 10 22.29 -9.07 9.21
CA LYS A 10 21.55 -7.79 9.41
C LYS A 10 20.44 -7.60 8.39
N TYR A 11 20.59 -8.10 7.16
CA TYR A 11 19.65 -7.94 6.04
C TYR A 11 19.08 -9.29 5.56
N SER A 12 19.04 -10.29 6.42
CA SER A 12 18.59 -11.65 6.05
C SER A 12 17.16 -11.69 5.50
N GLY A 13 16.28 -10.84 6.02
CA GLY A 13 14.89 -10.75 5.57
C GLY A 13 14.76 -10.16 4.16
N GLU A 14 15.44 -9.04 3.90
CA GLU A 14 15.42 -8.40 2.58
C GLU A 14 16.13 -9.25 1.52
N PHE A 15 17.22 -9.90 1.89
CA PHE A 15 17.92 -10.81 0.98
C PHE A 15 17.04 -11.99 0.57
N SER A 16 16.29 -12.56 1.51
CA SER A 16 15.31 -13.62 1.22
C SER A 16 14.22 -13.14 0.27
N LEU A 17 13.68 -11.92 0.47
CA LEU A 17 12.67 -11.33 -0.41
C LEU A 17 13.22 -11.07 -1.81
N ILE A 18 14.45 -10.54 -1.93
CA ILE A 18 15.10 -10.32 -3.22
C ILE A 18 15.31 -11.65 -3.95
N THR A 19 15.77 -12.67 -3.23
CA THR A 19 15.94 -14.02 -3.81
C THR A 19 14.60 -14.57 -4.31
N THR A 20 13.54 -14.43 -3.50
CA THR A 20 12.19 -14.84 -3.89
C THR A 20 11.69 -14.07 -5.11
N PHE A 21 11.96 -12.77 -5.20
CA PHE A 21 11.62 -11.96 -6.38
C PHE A 21 12.28 -12.52 -7.65
N PHE A 22 13.57 -12.78 -7.61
CA PHE A 22 14.29 -13.33 -8.76
C PHE A 22 13.80 -14.73 -9.15
N ILE A 23 13.53 -15.60 -8.15
CA ILE A 23 12.97 -16.95 -8.41
C ILE A 23 11.62 -16.83 -9.13
N VAL A 24 10.71 -16.00 -8.60
CA VAL A 24 9.37 -15.80 -9.19
C VAL A 24 9.47 -15.15 -10.58
N PHE A 25 10.34 -14.15 -10.74
CA PHE A 25 10.55 -13.50 -12.02
C PHE A 25 11.07 -14.47 -13.09
N LEU A 26 12.09 -15.27 -12.76
CA LEU A 26 12.64 -16.28 -13.66
C LEU A 26 11.63 -17.39 -13.96
N LEU A 27 10.82 -17.79 -12.98
CA LEU A 27 9.77 -18.78 -13.18
C LEU A 27 8.73 -18.28 -14.20
N MET A 28 8.26 -17.03 -14.04
CA MET A 28 7.31 -16.42 -14.99
C MET A 28 7.93 -16.19 -16.36
N ALA A 29 9.19 -15.80 -16.42
CA ALA A 29 9.95 -15.69 -17.67
C ALA A 29 10.10 -17.03 -18.39
N PHE A 30 10.29 -18.13 -17.66
CA PHE A 30 10.37 -19.47 -18.22
C PHE A 30 9.01 -20.00 -18.72
N LEU A 31 7.94 -19.75 -17.97
CA LEU A 31 6.58 -20.20 -18.32
C LEU A 31 6.02 -19.49 -19.55
N SER A 32 6.38 -18.22 -19.79
CA SER A 32 5.88 -17.43 -20.91
C SER A 32 6.92 -16.45 -21.47
N PRO A 33 8.04 -16.92 -22.04
CA PRO A 33 9.19 -16.08 -22.37
C PRO A 33 8.87 -14.96 -23.36
N SER A 34 8.16 -15.28 -24.44
CA SER A 34 7.89 -14.33 -25.52
C SER A 34 6.92 -13.21 -25.09
N LYS A 35 5.95 -13.51 -24.24
CA LYS A 35 4.94 -12.53 -23.78
C LYS A 35 5.39 -11.81 -22.51
N PHE A 36 5.95 -12.54 -21.53
CA PHE A 36 6.30 -11.98 -20.24
C PHE A 36 7.48 -10.99 -20.35
N LEU A 37 8.52 -11.34 -21.12
CA LEU A 37 9.69 -10.49 -21.34
C LEU A 37 9.50 -9.43 -22.44
N SER A 38 8.31 -9.35 -23.04
CA SER A 38 8.04 -8.33 -24.05
C SER A 38 8.15 -6.92 -23.45
N SER A 39 8.70 -5.98 -24.23
CA SER A 39 8.82 -4.57 -23.81
C SER A 39 7.45 -3.98 -23.43
N TYR A 40 6.40 -4.35 -24.15
CA TYR A 40 5.04 -3.92 -23.85
C TYR A 40 4.57 -4.39 -22.46
N ASN A 41 4.85 -5.64 -22.09
CA ASN A 41 4.45 -6.17 -20.79
C ASN A 41 5.23 -5.51 -19.63
N LEU A 42 6.56 -5.38 -19.77
CA LEU A 42 7.39 -4.72 -18.77
C LEU A 42 6.97 -3.27 -18.57
N GLN A 43 6.64 -2.58 -19.64
CA GLN A 43 6.10 -1.22 -19.57
C GLN A 43 4.73 -1.17 -18.88
N THR A 44 3.83 -2.10 -19.20
CA THR A 44 2.51 -2.22 -18.55
C THR A 44 2.65 -2.48 -17.05
N MET A 45 3.58 -3.35 -16.63
CA MET A 45 3.88 -3.57 -15.22
C MET A 45 4.36 -2.28 -14.55
N ALA A 46 5.23 -1.52 -15.20
CA ALA A 46 5.75 -0.25 -14.69
C ALA A 46 4.65 0.83 -14.52
N PHE A 47 3.60 0.81 -15.34
CA PHE A 47 2.43 1.67 -15.18
C PHE A 47 1.50 1.25 -14.05
N GLN A 48 1.32 -0.05 -13.82
CA GLN A 48 0.37 -0.58 -12.82
C GLN A 48 0.95 -0.63 -11.41
N MET A 49 2.26 -0.92 -11.29
CA MET A 49 2.93 -1.10 -10.01
C MET A 49 2.80 0.10 -9.06
N PRO A 50 2.84 1.37 -9.49
CA PRO A 50 2.70 2.52 -8.62
C PRO A 50 1.36 2.60 -7.89
N GLU A 51 0.25 2.27 -8.55
CA GLU A 51 -1.08 2.30 -7.96
C GLU A 51 -1.19 1.32 -6.79
N PHE A 52 -0.82 0.07 -7.05
CA PHE A 52 -0.78 -0.99 -6.05
C PHE A 52 0.27 -0.73 -4.96
N GLY A 53 1.44 -0.22 -5.35
CA GLY A 53 2.54 0.09 -4.43
C GLY A 53 2.20 1.19 -3.43
N LEU A 54 1.55 2.27 -3.87
CA LEU A 54 1.08 3.35 -3.01
C LEU A 54 0.01 2.87 -2.01
N MET A 55 -0.93 2.03 -2.46
CA MET A 55 -1.93 1.40 -1.58
C MET A 55 -1.26 0.48 -0.54
N SER A 56 -0.20 -0.24 -0.94
CA SER A 56 0.56 -1.10 -0.04
C SER A 56 1.35 -0.29 1.00
N LEU A 57 1.97 0.82 0.61
CA LEU A 57 2.61 1.73 1.56
C LEU A 57 1.59 2.36 2.51
N ALA A 58 0.42 2.77 2.01
CA ALA A 58 -0.66 3.29 2.84
C ALA A 58 -1.13 2.26 3.89
N MET A 59 -1.25 0.99 3.50
CA MET A 59 -1.56 -0.11 4.42
C MET A 59 -0.43 -0.35 5.42
N MET A 60 0.83 -0.38 4.97
CA MET A 60 1.99 -0.62 5.81
C MET A 60 2.04 0.38 6.98
N ILE A 61 1.83 1.66 6.69
CA ILE A 61 1.89 2.73 7.69
C ILE A 61 0.87 2.51 8.82
N ALA A 62 -0.34 2.10 8.51
CA ALA A 62 -1.34 1.76 9.51
C ALA A 62 -0.95 0.50 10.30
N VAL A 63 -0.47 -0.53 9.60
CA VAL A 63 -0.05 -1.80 10.23
C VAL A 63 1.15 -1.61 11.16
N LEU A 64 2.05 -0.66 10.90
CA LEU A 64 3.15 -0.34 11.80
C LEU A 64 2.69 0.06 13.21
N THR A 65 1.49 0.64 13.35
CA THR A 65 0.89 0.98 14.66
C THR A 65 0.04 -0.15 15.26
N GLY A 66 0.03 -1.35 14.66
CA GLY A 66 -0.85 -2.47 15.05
C GLY A 66 -2.28 -2.33 14.55
N GLY A 67 -2.59 -1.32 13.72
CA GLY A 67 -3.90 -1.11 13.10
C GLY A 67 -3.93 -1.57 11.65
N ILE A 68 -5.10 -1.98 11.17
CA ILE A 68 -5.33 -2.29 9.75
C ILE A 68 -6.28 -1.24 9.18
N ASN A 69 -5.87 -0.57 8.10
CA ASN A 69 -6.71 0.40 7.41
C ASN A 69 -7.46 -0.25 6.24
N LEU A 70 -8.64 -0.78 6.50
CA LEU A 70 -9.47 -1.44 5.48
C LEU A 70 -10.16 -0.44 4.54
N SER A 71 -10.15 0.85 4.87
CA SER A 71 -10.81 1.89 4.05
C SER A 71 -9.96 2.45 2.92
N ILE A 72 -8.68 2.02 2.76
CA ILE A 72 -7.73 2.58 1.79
C ILE A 72 -8.29 2.67 0.36
N THR A 73 -8.92 1.61 -0.12
CA THR A 73 -9.46 1.56 -1.49
C THR A 73 -10.69 2.45 -1.66
N MET A 74 -11.59 2.45 -0.67
CA MET A 74 -12.80 3.27 -0.73
C MET A 74 -12.50 4.74 -0.46
N SER A 75 -11.48 5.06 0.35
CA SER A 75 -10.95 6.42 0.50
C SER A 75 -10.41 6.95 -0.83
N ALA A 76 -9.65 6.14 -1.56
CA ALA A 76 -9.16 6.48 -2.91
C ALA A 76 -10.30 6.68 -3.90
N SER A 77 -11.28 5.76 -3.92
CA SER A 77 -12.44 5.86 -4.82
C SER A 77 -13.29 7.08 -4.52
N LEU A 78 -13.64 7.31 -3.25
CA LEU A 78 -14.49 8.45 -2.89
C LEU A 78 -13.81 9.78 -3.17
N SER A 79 -12.51 9.93 -2.84
CA SER A 79 -11.77 11.16 -3.14
C SER A 79 -11.71 11.45 -4.63
N SER A 80 -11.54 10.42 -5.46
CA SER A 80 -11.57 10.55 -6.92
C SER A 80 -12.97 10.88 -7.47
N ILE A 81 -14.03 10.30 -6.90
CA ILE A 81 -15.42 10.60 -7.28
C ILE A 81 -15.75 12.06 -6.96
N ILE A 82 -15.35 12.57 -5.79
CA ILE A 82 -15.55 13.98 -5.44
C ILE A 82 -14.85 14.90 -6.47
N ALA A 83 -13.62 14.58 -6.82
CA ALA A 83 -12.86 15.36 -7.79
C ALA A 83 -13.37 15.21 -9.23
N SER A 84 -14.01 14.09 -9.56
CA SER A 84 -14.54 13.85 -10.91
C SER A 84 -15.57 14.85 -11.35
N PHE A 85 -16.36 15.45 -10.42
CA PHE A 85 -17.29 16.53 -10.72
C PHE A 85 -16.58 17.79 -11.20
N ILE A 86 -15.36 18.07 -10.71
CA ILE A 86 -14.53 19.17 -11.20
C ILE A 86 -13.88 18.77 -12.53
N LEU A 87 -13.27 17.58 -12.59
CA LEU A 87 -12.54 17.12 -13.77
C LEU A 87 -13.42 16.95 -15.02
N SER A 88 -14.71 16.59 -14.86
CA SER A 88 -15.67 16.47 -15.95
C SER A 88 -16.46 17.75 -16.24
N SER A 89 -16.25 18.83 -15.47
CA SER A 89 -16.99 20.08 -15.63
C SER A 89 -16.66 20.80 -16.94
N GLN A 90 -17.62 21.60 -17.44
CA GLN A 90 -17.41 22.44 -18.62
C GLN A 90 -16.30 23.47 -18.39
N PHE A 91 -16.14 23.96 -17.17
CA PHE A 91 -15.03 24.83 -16.79
C PHE A 91 -13.67 24.17 -17.06
N THR A 92 -13.51 22.92 -16.67
CA THR A 92 -12.27 22.15 -16.88
C THR A 92 -12.04 21.85 -18.37
N GLN A 93 -13.07 21.63 -19.16
CA GLN A 93 -12.94 21.48 -20.61
C GLN A 93 -12.45 22.78 -21.28
N SER A 94 -12.90 23.93 -20.80
CA SER A 94 -12.46 25.24 -21.30
C SER A 94 -11.07 25.64 -20.79
N ASN A 95 -10.71 25.25 -19.56
CA ASN A 95 -9.44 25.58 -18.90
C ASN A 95 -8.77 24.32 -18.31
N PRO A 96 -8.22 23.41 -19.15
CA PRO A 96 -7.78 22.09 -18.70
C PRO A 96 -6.72 22.13 -17.60
N ILE A 97 -5.72 23.01 -17.70
CA ILE A 97 -4.62 23.07 -16.72
C ILE A 97 -5.15 23.44 -15.34
N ILE A 98 -5.98 24.49 -15.24
CA ILE A 98 -6.53 24.96 -13.96
C ILE A 98 -7.47 23.89 -13.39
N GLY A 99 -8.34 23.32 -14.22
CA GLY A 99 -9.28 22.29 -13.81
C GLY A 99 -8.57 21.01 -13.31
N ILE A 100 -7.49 20.60 -13.96
CA ILE A 100 -6.66 19.46 -13.51
C ILE A 100 -6.00 19.73 -12.17
N ILE A 101 -5.42 20.93 -11.98
CA ILE A 101 -4.79 21.32 -10.71
C ILE A 101 -5.83 21.30 -9.59
N LEU A 102 -7.02 21.91 -9.83
CA LEU A 102 -8.12 21.90 -8.86
C LEU A 102 -8.61 20.47 -8.56
N GLY A 103 -8.72 19.62 -9.58
CA GLY A 103 -9.08 18.22 -9.41
C GLY A 103 -8.08 17.45 -8.54
N ILE A 104 -6.78 17.60 -8.79
CA ILE A 104 -5.72 16.97 -7.98
C ILE A 104 -5.75 17.47 -6.54
N ILE A 105 -5.86 18.79 -6.33
CA ILE A 105 -5.97 19.39 -4.99
C ILE A 105 -7.21 18.83 -4.27
N THR A 106 -8.33 18.70 -4.97
CA THR A 106 -9.56 18.12 -4.39
C THR A 106 -9.39 16.67 -4.00
N ILE A 107 -8.70 15.83 -4.79
CA ILE A 107 -8.36 14.45 -4.42
C ILE A 107 -7.54 14.45 -3.14
N LEU A 108 -6.47 15.24 -3.07
CA LEU A 108 -5.57 15.26 -1.92
C LEU A 108 -6.25 15.77 -0.64
N ILE A 109 -7.00 16.85 -0.73
CA ILE A 109 -7.74 17.41 0.42
C ILE A 109 -8.80 16.43 0.89
N SER A 110 -9.63 15.89 0.00
CA SER A 110 -10.67 14.93 0.38
C SER A 110 -10.07 13.67 0.98
N SER A 111 -8.97 13.12 0.44
CA SER A 111 -8.30 11.96 1.03
C SER A 111 -7.74 12.26 2.43
N ILE A 112 -7.15 13.45 2.65
CA ILE A 112 -6.70 13.90 3.97
C ILE A 112 -7.88 13.97 4.96
N LEU A 113 -9.02 14.53 4.55
CA LEU A 113 -10.21 14.63 5.39
C LEU A 113 -10.77 13.25 5.74
N LEU A 114 -10.82 12.31 4.79
CA LEU A 114 -11.24 10.94 5.04
C LEU A 114 -10.28 10.21 5.99
N GLY A 115 -8.97 10.45 5.86
CA GLY A 115 -7.96 9.95 6.79
C GLY A 115 -8.06 10.57 8.17
N ALA A 116 -8.32 11.88 8.25
CA ALA A 116 -8.52 12.59 9.50
C ALA A 116 -9.78 12.09 10.23
N PHE A 117 -10.84 11.77 9.49
CA PHE A 117 -12.05 11.16 10.04
C PHE A 117 -11.74 9.81 10.71
N ASN A 118 -11.03 8.91 10.03
CA ASN A 118 -10.56 7.65 10.62
C ASN A 118 -9.68 7.88 11.84
N GLY A 119 -8.68 8.75 11.70
CA GLY A 119 -7.73 9.09 12.76
C GLY A 119 -8.40 9.66 14.00
N PHE A 120 -9.46 10.46 13.84
CA PHE A 120 -10.22 11.02 14.95
C PHE A 120 -10.88 9.92 15.80
N PHE A 121 -11.61 9.00 15.19
CA PHE A 121 -12.25 7.90 15.92
C PHE A 121 -11.24 6.95 16.57
N ILE A 122 -10.13 6.69 15.91
CA ILE A 122 -9.11 5.78 16.43
C ILE A 122 -8.30 6.44 17.54
N ALA A 123 -7.78 7.65 17.29
CA ALA A 123 -6.81 8.27 18.20
C ALA A 123 -7.47 9.01 19.37
N TYR A 124 -8.62 9.65 19.18
CA TYR A 124 -9.25 10.48 20.20
C TYR A 124 -10.40 9.78 20.92
N ILE A 125 -11.22 9.00 20.20
CA ILE A 125 -12.31 8.23 20.82
C ILE A 125 -11.80 6.90 21.34
N GLY A 126 -10.76 6.30 20.72
CA GLY A 126 -10.16 5.05 21.16
C GLY A 126 -10.83 3.80 20.60
N VAL A 127 -11.55 3.92 19.49
CA VAL A 127 -12.17 2.76 18.83
C VAL A 127 -11.11 1.94 18.10
N ALA A 128 -11.23 0.62 18.15
CA ALA A 128 -10.28 -0.27 17.47
C ALA A 128 -10.16 0.03 15.97
N PRO A 129 -8.95 0.16 15.42
CA PRO A 129 -8.70 0.58 14.04
C PRO A 129 -9.45 -0.22 12.99
N MET A 130 -9.49 -1.55 13.16
CA MET A 130 -10.17 -2.44 12.23
C MET A 130 -11.69 -2.16 12.17
N LEU A 131 -12.32 -1.87 13.30
CA LEU A 131 -13.75 -1.56 13.36
C LEU A 131 -14.07 -0.23 12.69
N VAL A 132 -13.27 0.82 12.99
CA VAL A 132 -13.44 2.14 12.36
C VAL A 132 -13.25 2.03 10.85
N THR A 133 -12.16 1.42 10.41
CA THR A 133 -11.82 1.40 8.98
C THR A 133 -12.72 0.45 8.16
N LEU A 134 -13.29 -0.58 8.78
CA LEU A 134 -14.34 -1.40 8.16
C LEU A 134 -15.65 -0.62 8.04
N GLY A 135 -16.07 0.07 9.09
CA GLY A 135 -17.25 0.93 9.07
C GLY A 135 -17.12 2.07 8.05
N THR A 136 -15.99 2.76 8.04
CA THR A 136 -15.74 3.85 7.08
C THR A 136 -15.55 3.35 5.66
N LYS A 137 -15.01 2.15 5.44
CA LYS A 137 -15.01 1.49 4.13
C LYS A 137 -16.42 1.43 3.57
N THR A 138 -17.36 0.87 4.33
CA THR A 138 -18.77 0.74 3.90
C THR A 138 -19.45 2.11 3.74
N LEU A 139 -19.15 3.06 4.64
CA LEU A 139 -19.65 4.42 4.55
C LEU A 139 -19.18 5.11 3.27
N TYR A 140 -17.87 5.07 2.96
CA TYR A 140 -17.30 5.70 1.77
C TYR A 140 -17.79 5.04 0.49
N GLU A 141 -17.95 3.72 0.50
CA GLU A 141 -18.54 2.95 -0.59
C GLU A 141 -19.98 3.39 -0.85
N GLY A 142 -20.81 3.49 0.20
CA GLY A 142 -22.20 3.92 0.10
C GLY A 142 -22.33 5.34 -0.43
N ILE A 143 -21.50 6.29 0.05
CA ILE A 143 -21.46 7.67 -0.46
C ILE A 143 -21.04 7.68 -1.94
N GLY A 144 -19.99 6.93 -2.31
CA GLY A 144 -19.52 6.84 -3.69
C GLY A 144 -20.58 6.27 -4.64
N LEU A 145 -21.27 5.20 -4.24
CA LEU A 145 -22.38 4.61 -5.01
C LEU A 145 -23.56 5.57 -5.15
N ASN A 146 -23.89 6.33 -4.11
CA ASN A 146 -24.95 7.32 -4.18
C ASN A 146 -24.64 8.44 -5.19
N PHE A 147 -23.41 8.93 -5.22
CA PHE A 147 -23.00 9.98 -6.18
C PHE A 147 -22.90 9.46 -7.61
N THR A 148 -22.42 8.24 -7.81
CA THR A 148 -22.24 7.65 -9.14
C THR A 148 -23.44 6.84 -9.64
N LYS A 149 -24.45 6.60 -8.76
CA LYS A 149 -25.57 5.68 -9.04
C LYS A 149 -25.12 4.31 -9.55
N GLY A 150 -23.95 3.84 -9.05
CA GLY A 150 -23.32 2.58 -9.46
C GLY A 150 -22.57 2.63 -10.80
N GLY A 151 -22.62 3.75 -11.51
CA GLY A 151 -21.90 3.96 -12.77
C GLY A 151 -20.48 4.48 -12.57
N SER A 152 -19.90 4.99 -13.66
CA SER A 152 -18.63 5.73 -13.66
C SER A 152 -18.83 7.15 -14.16
N ILE A 153 -18.09 8.11 -13.59
CA ILE A 153 -18.01 9.48 -14.10
C ILE A 153 -16.76 9.55 -14.95
N SER A 154 -16.91 9.89 -16.23
CA SER A 154 -15.85 9.93 -17.23
C SER A 154 -15.82 11.27 -17.98
N GLY A 155 -14.89 11.40 -18.96
CA GLY A 155 -14.79 12.59 -19.78
C GLY A 155 -13.84 13.63 -19.19
N PHE A 156 -12.75 13.18 -18.55
CA PHE A 156 -11.69 14.08 -18.06
C PHE A 156 -10.84 14.60 -19.22
N PRO A 157 -10.15 15.74 -19.07
CA PRO A 157 -9.28 16.29 -20.11
C PRO A 157 -8.17 15.30 -20.53
N LEU A 158 -7.81 15.31 -21.82
CA LEU A 158 -6.75 14.45 -22.34
C LEU A 158 -5.40 14.67 -21.64
N GLN A 159 -5.13 15.91 -21.21
CA GLN A 159 -3.93 16.26 -20.45
C GLN A 159 -3.87 15.53 -19.08
N TYR A 160 -5.02 15.28 -18.45
CA TYR A 160 -5.10 14.51 -17.21
C TYR A 160 -4.69 13.06 -17.42
N MET A 161 -5.08 12.46 -18.55
CA MET A 161 -4.69 11.10 -18.90
C MET A 161 -3.16 10.92 -19.02
N GLN A 162 -2.44 11.98 -19.39
CA GLN A 162 -0.98 11.94 -19.48
C GLN A 162 -0.30 11.73 -18.12
N ILE A 163 -0.95 12.06 -17.00
CA ILE A 163 -0.41 11.81 -15.67
C ILE A 163 -0.28 10.32 -15.38
N GLY A 164 -1.29 9.52 -15.77
CA GLY A 164 -1.28 8.06 -15.55
C GLY A 164 -0.67 7.26 -16.70
N ASN A 165 -0.76 7.75 -17.96
CA ASN A 165 -0.31 7.05 -19.15
C ASN A 165 0.93 7.68 -19.81
N GLY A 166 1.36 8.86 -19.35
CA GLY A 166 2.52 9.56 -19.89
C GLY A 166 3.84 8.94 -19.43
N SER A 167 4.87 9.14 -20.25
CA SER A 167 6.24 8.75 -19.94
C SER A 167 7.18 9.94 -20.03
N LEU A 168 8.12 10.03 -19.09
CA LEU A 168 9.19 11.00 -19.05
C LEU A 168 10.53 10.26 -19.09
N PHE A 169 11.43 10.60 -20.02
CA PHE A 169 12.68 9.89 -20.22
C PHE A 169 12.53 8.37 -20.44
N GLY A 170 11.42 7.93 -21.06
CA GLY A 170 11.12 6.51 -21.28
C GLY A 170 10.57 5.76 -20.06
N MET A 171 10.41 6.42 -18.91
CA MET A 171 9.79 5.85 -17.70
C MET A 171 8.37 6.41 -17.48
N PRO A 172 7.42 5.60 -17.02
CA PRO A 172 6.10 6.09 -16.61
C PRO A 172 6.20 7.19 -15.56
N VAL A 173 5.44 8.29 -15.72
CA VAL A 173 5.37 9.37 -14.73
C VAL A 173 4.92 8.83 -13.37
N SER A 174 3.96 7.91 -13.35
CA SER A 174 3.49 7.26 -12.13
C SER A 174 4.61 6.52 -11.38
N LEU A 175 5.52 5.86 -12.11
CA LEU A 175 6.66 5.15 -11.50
C LEU A 175 7.67 6.13 -10.88
N LEU A 176 7.95 7.25 -11.55
CA LEU A 176 8.85 8.28 -11.00
C LEU A 176 8.30 8.88 -9.70
N VAL A 177 7.00 9.17 -9.66
CA VAL A 177 6.34 9.66 -8.44
C VAL A 177 6.34 8.58 -7.36
N TYR A 178 6.11 7.33 -7.72
CA TYR A 178 6.16 6.21 -6.76
C TYR A 178 7.55 6.07 -6.12
N ILE A 179 8.62 6.15 -6.92
CA ILE A 179 10.00 6.12 -6.42
C ILE A 179 10.25 7.30 -5.46
N LEU A 180 9.81 8.50 -5.82
CA LEU A 180 9.89 9.66 -4.93
C LEU A 180 9.16 9.42 -3.61
N VAL A 181 7.95 8.88 -3.65
CA VAL A 181 7.17 8.55 -2.45
C VAL A 181 7.85 7.47 -1.61
N ILE A 182 8.44 6.44 -2.22
CA ILE A 182 9.25 5.42 -1.50
C ILE A 182 10.38 6.09 -0.72
N ILE A 183 11.12 6.99 -1.36
CA ILE A 183 12.23 7.72 -0.74
C ILE A 183 11.71 8.57 0.44
N LEU A 184 10.62 9.31 0.25
CA LEU A 184 9.99 10.09 1.30
C LEU A 184 9.51 9.22 2.46
N CYS A 185 8.83 8.11 2.19
CA CYS A 185 8.40 7.14 3.21
C CYS A 185 9.60 6.55 3.95
N TYR A 186 10.67 6.17 3.25
CA TYR A 186 11.88 5.66 3.89
C TYR A 186 12.46 6.66 4.90
N PHE A 187 12.65 7.92 4.50
CA PHE A 187 13.17 8.95 5.39
C PHE A 187 12.19 9.24 6.54
N LEU A 188 10.90 9.34 6.24
CA LEU A 188 9.89 9.67 7.24
C LEU A 188 9.71 8.57 8.29
N PHE A 189 9.68 7.29 7.90
CA PHE A 189 9.43 6.18 8.82
C PHE A 189 10.70 5.58 9.42
N GLU A 190 11.76 5.42 8.62
CA GLU A 190 12.96 4.72 9.08
C GLU A 190 14.07 5.64 9.61
N ARG A 191 13.99 6.97 9.33
CA ARG A 191 15.07 7.93 9.69
C ARG A 191 14.61 9.11 10.53
N SER A 192 13.30 9.35 10.67
CA SER A 192 12.81 10.50 11.43
C SER A 192 12.44 10.14 12.88
N ALA A 193 12.43 11.15 13.75
CA ALA A 193 11.91 11.01 15.11
C ALA A 193 10.41 10.69 15.15
N TRP A 194 9.64 11.12 14.14
CA TRP A 194 8.22 10.80 14.05
C TRP A 194 8.03 9.31 13.71
N GLY A 195 8.79 8.77 12.77
CA GLY A 195 8.78 7.35 12.45
C GLY A 195 9.12 6.49 13.66
N THR A 196 10.16 6.86 14.45
CA THR A 196 10.50 6.16 15.69
C THR A 196 9.30 6.09 16.63
N LYS A 197 8.53 7.19 16.81
CA LYS A 197 7.32 7.21 17.64
C LYS A 197 6.25 6.25 17.10
N VAL A 198 6.08 6.16 15.79
CA VAL A 198 5.14 5.20 15.14
C VAL A 198 5.50 3.76 15.50
N TYR A 199 6.77 3.37 15.40
CA TYR A 199 7.24 2.03 15.78
C TYR A 199 7.07 1.75 17.28
N MET A 200 7.35 2.74 18.14
CA MET A 200 7.18 2.60 19.58
C MET A 200 5.72 2.36 19.96
N ILE A 201 4.79 3.13 19.38
CA ILE A 201 3.34 2.96 19.60
C ILE A 201 2.89 1.57 19.16
N GLY A 202 3.34 1.11 17.98
CA GLY A 202 3.01 -0.22 17.49
C GLY A 202 3.58 -1.35 18.35
N SER A 203 4.71 -1.13 19.00
CA SER A 203 5.30 -2.12 19.92
C SER A 203 4.54 -2.19 21.25
N ASN A 204 4.21 -1.04 21.83
CA ASN A 204 3.40 -0.94 23.04
C ASN A 204 2.90 0.51 23.21
N GLU A 205 1.62 0.74 22.93
CA GLU A 205 1.02 2.07 23.01
C GLU A 205 1.01 2.62 24.45
N ILE A 206 0.74 1.76 25.44
CA ILE A 206 0.68 2.15 26.85
C ILE A 206 2.07 2.61 27.32
N ALA A 207 3.11 1.84 27.05
CA ALA A 207 4.49 2.21 27.40
C ALA A 207 4.94 3.49 26.70
N SER A 208 4.55 3.67 25.42
CA SER A 208 4.85 4.88 24.65
C SER A 208 4.21 6.13 25.28
N LYS A 209 2.97 6.01 25.76
CA LYS A 209 2.28 7.10 26.44
C LYS A 209 2.98 7.46 27.77
N PHE A 210 3.40 6.47 28.56
CA PHE A 210 4.17 6.71 29.78
C PHE A 210 5.57 7.30 29.52
N SER A 211 6.12 7.07 28.32
CA SER A 211 7.37 7.70 27.87
C SER A 211 7.20 9.14 27.35
N GLY A 212 6.00 9.74 27.52
CA GLY A 212 5.73 11.12 27.14
C GLY A 212 5.40 11.32 25.65
N ILE A 213 5.14 10.25 24.90
CA ILE A 213 4.72 10.36 23.50
C ILE A 213 3.22 10.69 23.43
N ASP A 214 2.87 11.75 22.69
CA ASP A 214 1.48 12.06 22.37
C ASP A 214 0.97 11.05 21.32
N THR A 215 0.51 9.88 21.80
CA THR A 215 0.05 8.78 20.94
C THR A 215 -1.13 9.21 20.05
N LYS A 216 -2.00 10.11 20.54
CA LYS A 216 -3.16 10.59 19.79
C LYS A 216 -2.75 11.36 18.53
N ARG A 217 -1.81 12.30 18.65
CA ARG A 217 -1.32 13.07 17.49
C ARG A 217 -0.58 12.19 16.50
N VAL A 218 0.20 11.23 16.97
CA VAL A 218 0.94 10.31 16.09
C VAL A 218 -0.03 9.41 15.34
N LEU A 219 -1.00 8.78 16.01
CA LEU A 219 -2.01 7.94 15.36
C LEU A 219 -2.85 8.74 14.35
N MET A 220 -3.30 9.95 14.72
CA MET A 220 -3.99 10.84 13.79
C MET A 220 -3.16 11.08 12.52
N GLY A 221 -1.87 11.40 12.67
CA GLY A 221 -0.95 11.60 11.56
C GLY A 221 -0.78 10.35 10.70
N VAL A 222 -0.74 9.16 11.29
CA VAL A 222 -0.64 7.87 10.59
C VAL A 222 -1.82 7.67 9.63
N TYR A 223 -3.07 7.89 10.10
CA TYR A 223 -4.25 7.70 9.24
C TYR A 223 -4.39 8.80 8.18
N ILE A 224 -4.02 10.04 8.48
CA ILE A 224 -3.96 11.13 7.50
C ILE A 224 -2.95 10.77 6.40
N TYR A 225 -1.74 10.36 6.77
CA TYR A 225 -0.69 10.04 5.81
C TYR A 225 -1.02 8.78 4.98
N SER A 226 -1.60 7.76 5.62
CA SER A 226 -2.13 6.58 4.92
C SER A 226 -3.13 6.99 3.85
N SER A 227 -4.13 7.82 4.19
CA SER A 227 -5.14 8.27 3.22
C SER A 227 -4.58 9.23 2.18
N LEU A 228 -3.58 10.05 2.49
CA LEU A 228 -2.88 10.88 1.50
C LEU A 228 -2.22 10.01 0.41
N LEU A 229 -1.57 8.91 0.79
CA LEU A 229 -0.99 7.97 -0.17
C LEU A 229 -2.06 7.32 -1.06
N THR A 230 -3.24 7.01 -0.50
CA THR A 230 -4.35 6.49 -1.31
C THR A 230 -4.91 7.54 -2.26
N GLY A 231 -4.90 8.82 -1.87
CA GLY A 231 -5.22 9.94 -2.75
C GLY A 231 -4.26 10.04 -3.93
N ILE A 232 -2.96 9.92 -3.70
CA ILE A 232 -1.96 9.91 -4.79
C ILE A 232 -2.18 8.69 -5.69
N ALA A 233 -2.46 7.51 -5.15
CA ALA A 233 -2.77 6.32 -5.93
C ALA A 233 -4.02 6.53 -6.80
N SER A 234 -5.05 7.18 -6.27
CA SER A 234 -6.30 7.43 -7.00
C SER A 234 -6.12 8.39 -8.18
N ILE A 235 -5.18 9.35 -8.11
CA ILE A 235 -4.83 10.21 -9.23
C ILE A 235 -4.33 9.36 -10.41
N PHE A 236 -3.47 8.37 -10.17
CA PHE A 236 -2.97 7.49 -11.23
C PHE A 236 -4.05 6.55 -11.76
N ILE A 237 -4.87 5.97 -10.90
CA ILE A 237 -5.98 5.10 -11.30
C ILE A 237 -6.95 5.87 -12.20
N THR A 238 -7.42 7.02 -11.77
CA THR A 238 -8.43 7.80 -12.52
C THR A 238 -7.88 8.43 -13.78
N SER A 239 -6.62 8.86 -13.79
CA SER A 239 -5.98 9.39 -15.00
C SER A 239 -5.73 8.28 -16.02
N ARG A 240 -5.41 7.06 -15.60
CA ARG A 240 -5.21 5.92 -16.49
C ARG A 240 -6.51 5.43 -17.12
N TYR A 241 -7.59 5.33 -16.33
CA TYR A 241 -8.90 4.86 -16.81
C TYR A 241 -9.77 5.97 -17.41
N ASN A 242 -9.36 7.23 -17.32
CA ASN A 242 -10.13 8.41 -17.70
C ASN A 242 -11.55 8.44 -17.10
N SER A 243 -11.68 7.93 -15.90
CA SER A 243 -12.95 7.84 -15.19
C SER A 243 -12.75 7.59 -13.70
N ALA A 244 -13.76 7.90 -12.89
CA ALA A 244 -13.85 7.56 -11.48
C ALA A 244 -15.03 6.61 -11.25
N LYS A 245 -14.81 5.53 -10.50
CA LYS A 245 -15.83 4.54 -10.15
C LYS A 245 -15.55 3.96 -8.78
N THR A 246 -16.59 3.57 -8.05
CA THR A 246 -16.49 3.09 -6.67
C THR A 246 -15.68 1.79 -6.53
N ASP A 247 -15.73 0.88 -7.51
CA ASP A 247 -15.06 -0.41 -7.44
C ASP A 247 -13.61 -0.42 -7.97
N TYR A 248 -13.09 0.73 -8.43
CA TYR A 248 -11.69 0.83 -8.87
C TYR A 248 -10.74 0.55 -7.70
N GLY A 249 -9.79 -0.35 -7.94
CA GLY A 249 -8.81 -0.73 -6.94
C GLY A 249 -9.33 -1.67 -5.83
N SER A 250 -10.57 -2.16 -5.89
CA SER A 250 -11.13 -3.04 -4.85
C SER A 250 -10.27 -4.27 -4.58
N SER A 251 -9.64 -4.85 -5.60
CA SER A 251 -8.70 -5.98 -5.47
C SER A 251 -7.39 -5.61 -4.76
N TYR A 252 -7.01 -4.33 -4.77
CA TYR A 252 -5.75 -3.89 -4.14
C TYR A 252 -5.78 -4.00 -2.61
N LEU A 253 -6.96 -4.03 -1.97
CA LEU A 253 -7.05 -4.15 -0.52
C LEU A 253 -6.35 -5.41 -0.01
N MET A 254 -6.76 -6.59 -0.50
CA MET A 254 -6.18 -7.86 -0.07
C MET A 254 -4.73 -8.03 -0.55
N GLN A 255 -4.44 -7.55 -1.75
CA GLN A 255 -3.07 -7.54 -2.27
C GLN A 255 -2.14 -6.66 -1.43
N ALA A 256 -2.61 -5.48 -0.97
CA ALA A 256 -1.84 -4.59 -0.11
C ALA A 256 -1.54 -5.22 1.26
N VAL A 257 -2.55 -5.85 1.90
CA VAL A 257 -2.32 -6.62 3.13
C VAL A 257 -1.27 -7.71 2.90
N THR A 258 -1.41 -8.47 1.81
CA THR A 258 -0.47 -9.54 1.45
C THR A 258 0.96 -8.99 1.24
N ALA A 259 1.09 -7.87 0.52
CA ALA A 259 2.40 -7.23 0.27
C ALA A 259 3.05 -6.76 1.57
N VAL A 260 2.29 -6.15 2.47
CA VAL A 260 2.78 -5.66 3.77
C VAL A 260 3.27 -6.80 4.64
N VAL A 261 2.49 -7.88 4.72
CA VAL A 261 2.84 -9.06 5.50
C VAL A 261 4.01 -9.81 4.87
N LEU A 262 3.98 -10.06 3.57
CA LEU A 262 5.10 -10.68 2.83
C LEU A 262 6.38 -9.85 2.99
N GLY A 263 6.27 -8.51 2.91
CA GLY A 263 7.37 -7.57 3.04
C GLY A 263 8.01 -7.48 4.43
N GLY A 264 7.48 -8.20 5.42
CA GLY A 264 8.11 -8.29 6.73
C GLY A 264 7.49 -7.41 7.80
N THR A 265 6.43 -6.66 7.52
CA THR A 265 5.74 -5.86 8.53
C THR A 265 4.92 -6.77 9.46
N SER A 266 5.03 -6.56 10.77
CA SER A 266 4.27 -7.30 11.77
C SER A 266 2.83 -6.79 11.85
N ILE A 267 1.85 -7.69 11.79
CA ILE A 267 0.43 -7.34 11.97
C ILE A 267 0.16 -6.80 13.38
N SER A 268 0.94 -7.25 14.37
CA SER A 268 0.86 -6.74 15.74
C SER A 268 1.49 -5.35 15.92
N GLY A 269 2.05 -4.77 14.86
CA GLY A 269 2.75 -3.48 14.90
C GLY A 269 4.20 -3.56 15.35
N GLY A 270 4.84 -2.41 15.46
CA GLY A 270 6.18 -2.22 16.02
C GLY A 270 7.35 -2.66 15.14
N ASN A 271 7.11 -3.39 14.06
CA ASN A 271 8.14 -3.90 13.14
C ASN A 271 7.67 -3.85 11.70
N GLY A 272 8.54 -3.40 10.82
CA GLY A 272 8.30 -3.35 9.37
C GLY A 272 9.36 -2.50 8.68
N LYS A 273 9.49 -2.65 7.37
CA LYS A 273 10.42 -1.87 6.55
C LYS A 273 9.78 -1.48 5.22
N VAL A 274 9.99 -0.23 4.82
CA VAL A 274 9.49 0.30 3.54
C VAL A 274 10.01 -0.53 2.37
N ILE A 275 11.32 -0.80 2.36
CA ILE A 275 11.97 -1.58 1.29
C ILE A 275 11.39 -3.00 1.20
N GLY A 276 11.12 -3.64 2.33
CA GLY A 276 10.51 -4.97 2.36
C GLY A 276 9.13 -4.99 1.70
N THR A 277 8.29 -4.00 2.01
CA THR A 277 6.97 -3.85 1.39
C THR A 277 7.09 -3.58 -0.12
N VAL A 278 8.04 -2.74 -0.55
CA VAL A 278 8.27 -2.46 -1.97
C VAL A 278 8.69 -3.72 -2.75
N ILE A 279 9.61 -4.53 -2.20
CA ILE A 279 10.02 -5.80 -2.84
C ILE A 279 8.82 -6.76 -2.93
N ALA A 280 8.01 -6.84 -1.88
CA ALA A 280 6.81 -7.67 -1.87
C ALA A 280 5.77 -7.20 -2.92
N VAL A 281 5.61 -5.89 -3.11
CA VAL A 281 4.81 -5.31 -4.20
C VAL A 281 5.33 -5.78 -5.56
N CYS A 282 6.64 -5.75 -5.80
CA CYS A 282 7.24 -6.27 -7.03
C CYS A 282 6.92 -7.76 -7.23
N ILE A 283 7.05 -8.59 -6.19
CA ILE A 283 6.74 -10.04 -6.26
C ILE A 283 5.27 -10.26 -6.65
N ILE A 284 4.33 -9.61 -5.96
CA ILE A 284 2.90 -9.78 -6.24
C ILE A 284 2.55 -9.26 -7.63
N GLN A 285 3.15 -8.14 -8.07
CA GLN A 285 2.93 -7.60 -9.41
C GLN A 285 3.40 -8.57 -10.49
N VAL A 286 4.58 -9.18 -10.32
CA VAL A 286 5.12 -10.19 -11.23
C VAL A 286 4.20 -11.40 -11.31
N ILE A 287 3.71 -11.91 -10.17
CA ILE A 287 2.76 -13.04 -10.13
C ILE A 287 1.47 -12.67 -10.85
N SER A 288 0.86 -11.53 -10.48
CA SER A 288 -0.42 -11.10 -11.06
C SER A 288 -0.34 -10.89 -12.56
N THR A 289 0.74 -10.25 -13.03
CA THR A 289 0.93 -9.99 -14.47
C THR A 289 1.26 -11.28 -15.22
N GLY A 290 2.13 -12.13 -14.66
CA GLY A 290 2.47 -13.43 -15.26
C GLY A 290 1.23 -14.30 -15.47
N LEU A 291 0.38 -14.41 -14.46
CA LEU A 291 -0.88 -15.16 -14.53
C LEU A 291 -1.87 -14.55 -15.52
N ASN A 292 -1.97 -13.20 -15.57
CA ASN A 292 -2.81 -12.50 -16.56
C ASN A 292 -2.36 -12.79 -17.99
N ILE A 293 -1.06 -12.81 -18.28
CA ILE A 293 -0.50 -13.13 -19.59
C ILE A 293 -0.82 -14.56 -20.01
N MET A 294 -0.86 -15.49 -19.04
CA MET A 294 -1.28 -16.88 -19.24
C MET A 294 -2.81 -17.00 -19.37
N GLN A 295 -3.54 -15.88 -19.42
CA GLN A 295 -5.02 -15.83 -19.51
C GLN A 295 -5.73 -16.55 -18.35
N VAL A 296 -5.08 -16.64 -17.19
CA VAL A 296 -5.69 -17.17 -15.98
C VAL A 296 -6.79 -16.23 -15.51
N ASN A 297 -7.97 -16.79 -15.21
CA ASN A 297 -9.12 -16.03 -14.76
C ASN A 297 -8.78 -15.19 -13.51
N ARG A 298 -9.24 -13.94 -13.49
CA ARG A 298 -9.01 -13.00 -12.38
C ARG A 298 -9.44 -13.56 -11.00
N TYR A 299 -10.47 -14.37 -10.97
CA TYR A 299 -10.91 -15.03 -9.72
C TYR A 299 -9.86 -16.01 -9.19
N ILE A 300 -9.19 -16.75 -10.08
CA ILE A 300 -8.08 -17.64 -9.70
C ILE A 300 -6.88 -16.85 -9.19
N ILE A 301 -6.58 -15.70 -9.80
CA ILE A 301 -5.50 -14.79 -9.31
C ILE A 301 -5.81 -14.34 -7.87
N ASN A 302 -7.05 -14.00 -7.58
CA ASN A 302 -7.48 -13.63 -6.22
C ASN A 302 -7.36 -14.80 -5.24
N ILE A 303 -7.71 -16.02 -5.65
CA ILE A 303 -7.53 -17.25 -4.84
C ILE A 303 -6.04 -17.47 -4.55
N ILE A 304 -5.16 -17.36 -5.54
CA ILE A 304 -3.72 -17.52 -5.39
C ILE A 304 -3.18 -16.45 -4.43
N THR A 305 -3.57 -15.18 -4.60
CA THR A 305 -3.11 -14.08 -3.74
C THR A 305 -3.56 -14.27 -2.29
N GLY A 306 -4.81 -14.68 -2.06
CA GLY A 306 -5.32 -15.02 -0.73
C GLY A 306 -4.61 -16.25 -0.13
N GLY A 307 -4.33 -17.27 -0.95
CA GLY A 307 -3.55 -18.45 -0.55
C GLY A 307 -2.13 -18.09 -0.13
N ILE A 308 -1.47 -17.21 -0.87
CA ILE A 308 -0.13 -16.69 -0.51
C ILE A 308 -0.19 -15.98 0.85
N LEU A 309 -1.20 -15.15 1.09
CA LEU A 309 -1.36 -14.47 2.38
C LEU A 309 -1.47 -15.47 3.53
N ILE A 310 -2.36 -16.47 3.42
CA ILE A 310 -2.55 -17.49 4.46
C ILE A 310 -1.24 -18.27 4.69
N LEU A 311 -0.56 -18.68 3.63
CA LEU A 311 0.69 -19.43 3.70
C LEU A 311 1.79 -18.60 4.38
N VAL A 312 1.94 -17.34 4.02
CA VAL A 312 2.95 -16.44 4.63
C VAL A 312 2.65 -16.21 6.10
N LEU A 313 1.39 -16.02 6.48
CA LEU A 313 0.98 -15.88 7.88
C LEU A 313 1.25 -17.15 8.68
N ALA A 314 0.92 -18.32 8.15
CA ALA A 314 1.16 -19.60 8.78
C ALA A 314 2.65 -19.87 8.99
N LEU A 315 3.47 -19.64 7.97
CA LEU A 315 4.92 -19.80 8.05
C LEU A 315 5.53 -18.86 9.10
N ARG A 316 5.10 -17.60 9.15
CA ARG A 316 5.57 -16.64 10.17
C ARG A 316 5.18 -17.08 11.58
N TYR A 317 3.94 -17.50 11.78
CA TYR A 317 3.48 -17.98 13.07
C TYR A 317 4.33 -19.19 13.56
N ILE A 318 4.58 -20.15 12.67
CA ILE A 318 5.40 -21.33 12.97
C ILE A 318 6.82 -20.89 13.31
N THR A 319 7.44 -20.04 12.50
CA THR A 319 8.82 -19.58 12.69
C THR A 319 8.98 -18.84 14.02
N ASN A 320 8.08 -17.88 14.32
CA ASN A 320 8.11 -17.14 15.58
C ASN A 320 7.91 -18.07 16.78
N SER A 321 6.98 -19.02 16.71
CA SER A 321 6.74 -20.01 17.77
C SER A 321 7.97 -20.92 18.00
N MET A 322 8.70 -21.27 16.95
CA MET A 322 9.93 -22.04 17.07
C MET A 322 11.07 -21.23 17.71
N GLU A 323 11.21 -19.96 17.33
CA GLU A 323 12.20 -19.05 17.94
C GLU A 323 11.92 -18.82 19.43
N ASP A 324 10.66 -18.60 19.82
CA ASP A 324 10.27 -18.41 21.21
C ASP A 324 10.57 -19.67 22.05
N LYS A 325 10.23 -20.85 21.55
CA LYS A 325 10.58 -22.14 22.20
C LYS A 325 12.10 -22.29 22.35
N ARG A 326 12.88 -21.91 21.35
CA ARG A 326 14.34 -21.95 21.42
C ARG A 326 14.89 -21.00 22.47
N LYS A 327 14.43 -19.75 22.51
CA LYS A 327 14.82 -18.76 23.54
C LYS A 327 14.48 -19.22 24.96
N ILE A 328 13.29 -19.82 25.16
CA ILE A 328 12.89 -20.39 26.45
C ILE A 328 13.83 -21.51 26.84
N LYS A 329 14.15 -22.44 25.92
CA LYS A 329 15.06 -23.54 26.17
C LYS A 329 16.48 -23.05 26.52
N GLU A 330 17.00 -22.07 25.81
CA GLU A 330 18.30 -21.44 26.10
C GLU A 330 18.34 -20.79 27.49
N ARG A 331 17.25 -20.06 27.87
CA ARG A 331 17.13 -19.46 29.22
C ARG A 331 17.08 -20.52 30.32
N LEU A 332 16.35 -21.62 30.13
CA LEU A 332 16.29 -22.73 31.09
C LEU A 332 17.63 -23.44 31.28
N LEU A 333 18.44 -23.55 30.20
CA LEU A 333 19.80 -24.12 30.28
C LEU A 333 20.75 -23.20 31.03
N ASN A 334 20.65 -21.86 30.85
CA ASN A 334 21.48 -20.88 31.56
C ASN A 334 21.14 -20.71 33.06
N ILE A 335 19.94 -21.13 33.49
CA ILE A 335 19.56 -21.14 34.92
C ILE A 335 20.05 -22.41 35.63
N LYS A 336 20.31 -23.49 34.85
CA LYS A 336 20.78 -24.77 35.41
C LYS A 336 22.31 -24.84 35.55
N ASN A 337 23.05 -23.96 34.91
CA ASN A 337 24.48 -23.74 35.05
C ASN A 337 24.76 -22.56 35.98
#